data_8a05a0f271043e0fb763657ef044f7dd
#
_entry.id   8a05a0f271043e0fb763657ef044f7dd
#
_cell.length_a   1.000
_cell.length_b   1.000
_cell.length_c   1.000
_cell.angle_alpha   90.00
_cell.angle_beta   90.00
_cell.angle_gamma   90.00
#
_symmetry.space_group_name_H-M   'P 1'
#
loop_
_entity.id
_entity.type
_entity.pdbx_description
1 polymer ?
#
loop_
_entity_poly.entity_id
_entity_poly.type
_entity_poly.pdbx_seq_one_letter_code
_entity_poly.pdbx_strand_id
1 'polypeptide(L)'
;NRMMDIDRWNGPLPQEYIDRQEELQKKILRRERELGMKPVLPAFNGHVPAQLKELYPQATIKEVTKWDGFEPEYGCWFLDPEDPLFGQIQKAFQKKKKKLYGTSHIYGLDIFNEVDFFEGAAGDKWDPKMLARISKHVYETLSEADPQAVWLQVGWMLYFDQKHWTPENVEAYLTAVPQGGV
;
A
#
# COMPACT_ATOMS: atom_id res chain seq x y z
N ASN A 1 -8.55 -0.06 5.22
CA ASN A 1 -8.82 0.96 4.30
C ASN A 1 -9.95 1.85 4.82
N ARG A 2 -9.57 2.95 5.45
CA ARG A 2 -10.49 3.78 6.24
C ARG A 2 -11.57 4.44 5.41
N MET A 3 -11.30 4.83 4.20
CA MET A 3 -12.30 5.40 3.32
C MET A 3 -13.39 4.41 2.97
N MET A 4 -13.16 3.16 3.29
CA MET A 4 -14.06 2.05 3.01
C MET A 4 -14.91 1.62 4.21
N ASP A 5 -14.74 2.22 5.39
CA ASP A 5 -15.67 2.01 6.52
C ASP A 5 -17.02 2.71 6.31
N ILE A 6 -17.46 2.77 5.08
CA ILE A 6 -18.77 3.32 4.70
C ILE A 6 -19.91 2.54 5.34
N ASP A 7 -19.70 1.25 5.62
CA ASP A 7 -20.66 0.41 6.32
C ASP A 7 -21.02 0.91 7.72
N ARG A 8 -20.15 1.68 8.37
CA ARG A 8 -20.47 2.35 9.64
C ARG A 8 -21.49 3.47 9.50
N TRP A 9 -21.58 4.08 8.32
CA TRP A 9 -22.48 5.18 8.08
C TRP A 9 -23.86 4.73 7.59
N ASN A 10 -23.90 3.84 6.61
CA ASN A 10 -25.13 3.41 5.95
C ASN A 10 -25.21 1.90 5.68
N GLY A 11 -24.34 1.12 6.29
CA GLY A 11 -24.18 -0.30 6.03
C GLY A 11 -23.25 -0.63 4.86
N PRO A 12 -23.09 -1.90 4.52
CA PRO A 12 -22.16 -2.36 3.50
C PRO A 12 -22.55 -1.82 2.12
N LEU A 13 -21.53 -1.60 1.27
CA LEU A 13 -21.77 -1.21 -0.11
C LEU A 13 -22.58 -2.28 -0.85
N PRO A 14 -23.66 -1.90 -1.56
CA PRO A 14 -24.42 -2.83 -2.39
C PRO A 14 -23.50 -3.54 -3.40
N GLN A 15 -23.69 -4.84 -3.59
CA GLN A 15 -22.89 -5.61 -4.54
C GLN A 15 -23.02 -5.04 -5.97
N GLU A 16 -24.20 -4.59 -6.35
CA GLU A 16 -24.43 -3.93 -7.64
C GLU A 16 -23.55 -2.69 -7.85
N TYR A 17 -23.31 -1.91 -6.79
CA TYR A 17 -22.40 -0.76 -6.86
C TYR A 17 -20.96 -1.22 -7.12
N ILE A 18 -20.51 -2.24 -6.40
CA ILE A 18 -19.16 -2.81 -6.57
C ILE A 18 -18.99 -3.33 -8.00
N ASP A 19 -19.95 -4.07 -8.50
CA ASP A 19 -19.92 -4.64 -9.86
C ASP A 19 -19.90 -3.55 -10.94
N ARG A 20 -20.67 -2.49 -10.77
CA ARG A 20 -20.65 -1.32 -11.68
C ARG A 20 -19.30 -0.60 -11.68
N GLN A 21 -18.68 -0.44 -10.50
CA GLN A 21 -17.35 0.15 -10.40
C GLN A 21 -16.28 -0.73 -11.06
N GLU A 22 -16.37 -2.06 -10.90
CA GLU A 22 -15.47 -2.99 -11.58
C GLU A 22 -15.60 -2.88 -13.11
N GLU A 23 -16.82 -2.88 -13.64
CA GLU A 23 -17.07 -2.76 -15.07
C GLU A 23 -16.64 -1.39 -15.64
N LEU A 24 -16.85 -0.31 -14.88
CA LEU A 24 -16.38 1.01 -15.26
C LEU A 24 -14.84 1.04 -15.32
N GLN A 25 -14.16 0.49 -14.32
CA GLN A 25 -12.70 0.42 -14.28
C GLN A 25 -12.14 -0.38 -15.46
N LYS A 26 -12.77 -1.50 -15.82
CA LYS A 26 -12.38 -2.29 -17.01
C LYS A 26 -12.48 -1.47 -18.30
N LYS A 27 -13.54 -0.68 -18.45
CA LYS A 27 -13.73 0.21 -19.62
C LYS A 27 -12.67 1.31 -19.67
N ILE A 28 -12.37 1.94 -18.53
CA ILE A 28 -11.34 2.97 -18.41
C ILE A 28 -9.98 2.40 -18.84
N LEU A 29 -9.54 1.30 -18.23
CA LEU A 29 -8.26 0.67 -18.50
C LEU A 29 -8.10 0.23 -19.96
N ARG A 30 -9.19 -0.25 -20.57
CA ARG A 30 -9.20 -0.56 -22.01
C ARG A 30 -8.95 0.69 -22.84
N ARG A 31 -9.68 1.78 -22.52
CA ARG A 31 -9.55 3.03 -23.25
C ARG A 31 -8.16 3.66 -23.09
N GLU A 32 -7.60 3.63 -21.90
CA GLU A 32 -6.23 4.08 -21.66
C GLU A 32 -5.22 3.33 -22.54
N ARG A 33 -5.33 2.01 -22.62
CA ARG A 33 -4.44 1.19 -23.48
C ARG A 33 -4.62 1.47 -24.97
N GLU A 34 -5.86 1.67 -25.43
CA GLU A 34 -6.16 2.06 -26.81
C GLU A 34 -5.51 3.41 -27.17
N LEU A 35 -5.37 4.30 -26.21
CA LEU A 35 -4.70 5.60 -26.36
C LEU A 35 -3.17 5.53 -26.20
N GLY A 36 -2.60 4.33 -26.03
CA GLY A 36 -1.17 4.13 -25.83
C GLY A 36 -0.68 4.47 -24.41
N MET A 37 -1.60 4.71 -23.46
CA MET A 37 -1.25 4.95 -22.06
C MET A 37 -0.86 3.64 -21.36
N LYS A 38 -0.02 3.74 -20.35
CA LYS A 38 0.34 2.65 -19.45
C LYS A 38 -0.37 2.86 -18.10
N PRO A 39 -1.49 2.17 -17.83
CA PRO A 39 -2.19 2.31 -16.56
C PRO A 39 -1.30 1.93 -15.37
N VAL A 40 -1.32 2.76 -14.33
CA VAL A 40 -0.74 2.44 -13.03
C VAL A 40 -1.83 1.86 -12.14
N LEU A 41 -1.65 0.64 -11.67
CA LEU A 41 -2.60 -0.01 -10.77
C LEU A 41 -2.04 -0.02 -9.33
N PRO A 42 -2.90 0.14 -8.30
CA PRO A 42 -2.42 0.12 -6.93
C PRO A 42 -1.87 -1.26 -6.56
N ALA A 43 -0.81 -1.29 -5.75
CA ALA A 43 -0.39 -2.47 -5.01
C ALA A 43 -1.03 -2.50 -3.60
N PHE A 44 -0.74 -3.54 -2.82
CA PHE A 44 -1.19 -3.60 -1.44
C PHE A 44 -0.30 -2.72 -0.57
N ASN A 45 -0.87 -1.69 0.02
CA ASN A 45 -0.15 -0.69 0.82
C ASN A 45 -0.10 -0.99 2.32
N GLY A 46 -0.57 -2.15 2.78
CA GLY A 46 -0.55 -2.51 4.19
C GLY A 46 -1.82 -2.16 4.98
N HIS A 47 -2.72 -1.33 4.45
CA HIS A 47 -3.98 -1.02 5.14
C HIS A 47 -4.89 -2.25 5.18
N VAL A 48 -5.34 -2.59 6.38
CA VAL A 48 -6.18 -3.77 6.64
C VAL A 48 -7.35 -3.41 7.56
N PRO A 49 -8.46 -4.15 7.51
CA PRO A 49 -9.52 -3.98 8.50
C PRO A 49 -9.07 -4.46 9.88
N ALA A 50 -9.58 -3.83 10.94
CA ALA A 50 -9.29 -4.20 12.34
C ALA A 50 -9.52 -5.70 12.62
N GLN A 51 -10.58 -6.27 12.04
CA GLN A 51 -10.97 -7.67 12.19
C GLN A 51 -9.92 -8.66 11.70
N LEU A 52 -8.99 -8.23 10.85
CA LEU A 52 -7.90 -9.10 10.40
C LEU A 52 -7.03 -9.57 11.56
N LYS A 53 -6.89 -8.76 12.62
CA LYS A 53 -6.15 -9.12 13.84
C LYS A 53 -6.79 -10.29 14.59
N GLU A 54 -8.10 -10.44 14.52
CA GLU A 54 -8.82 -11.57 15.13
C GLU A 54 -8.56 -12.88 14.36
N LEU A 55 -8.47 -12.78 13.03
CA LEU A 55 -8.20 -13.93 12.16
C LEU A 55 -6.72 -14.34 12.16
N TYR A 56 -5.83 -13.38 12.38
CA TYR A 56 -4.37 -13.56 12.39
C TYR A 56 -3.76 -12.96 13.66
N PRO A 57 -3.99 -13.56 14.86
CA PRO A 57 -3.56 -12.99 16.13
C PRO A 57 -2.04 -12.81 16.25
N GLN A 58 -1.28 -13.61 15.49
CA GLN A 58 0.18 -13.56 15.45
C GLN A 58 0.75 -12.47 14.54
N ALA A 59 -0.09 -11.89 13.66
CA ALA A 59 0.36 -10.86 12.73
C ALA A 59 0.59 -9.53 13.45
N THR A 60 1.62 -8.81 13.01
CA THR A 60 1.94 -7.49 13.51
C THR A 60 1.04 -6.44 12.87
N ILE A 61 -0.15 -6.28 13.44
CA ILE A 61 -1.14 -5.30 13.00
C ILE A 61 -1.28 -4.23 14.06
N LYS A 62 -1.09 -2.97 13.67
CA LYS A 62 -1.16 -1.80 14.56
C LYS A 62 -2.25 -0.84 14.10
N GLU A 63 -2.88 -0.19 15.07
CA GLU A 63 -3.61 1.03 14.79
C GLU A 63 -2.61 2.13 14.49
N VAL A 64 -2.79 2.80 13.35
CA VAL A 64 -1.93 3.92 12.95
C VAL A 64 -2.71 5.22 13.06
N THR A 65 -1.95 6.32 13.04
CA THR A 65 -2.42 7.67 13.30
C THR A 65 -3.75 8.00 12.64
N LYS A 66 -4.57 8.69 13.39
CA LYS A 66 -5.80 9.31 12.88
C LYS A 66 -5.43 10.40 11.89
N TRP A 67 -6.10 10.40 10.76
CA TRP A 67 -5.92 11.48 9.82
C TRP A 67 -6.60 12.75 10.32
N ASP A 68 -5.84 13.83 10.47
CA ASP A 68 -6.25 15.22 10.66
C ASP A 68 -7.49 15.46 11.54
N GLY A 69 -7.43 15.00 12.79
CA GLY A 69 -8.46 15.32 13.78
C GLY A 69 -9.74 14.49 13.70
N PHE A 70 -9.81 13.47 12.87
CA PHE A 70 -10.92 12.54 12.91
C PHE A 70 -11.00 11.79 14.25
N GLU A 71 -12.23 11.41 14.65
CA GLU A 71 -12.46 10.64 15.87
C GLU A 71 -11.76 9.27 15.83
N PRO A 72 -11.42 8.68 16.98
CA PRO A 72 -10.69 7.40 17.05
C PRO A 72 -11.31 6.26 16.25
N GLU A 73 -12.63 6.26 16.13
CA GLU A 73 -13.36 5.23 15.37
C GLU A 73 -13.05 5.20 13.88
N TYR A 74 -12.49 6.30 13.35
CA TYR A 74 -12.05 6.41 11.96
C TYR A 74 -10.54 6.09 11.80
N GLY A 75 -9.90 5.55 12.83
CA GLY A 75 -8.52 5.09 12.79
C GLY A 75 -8.30 4.02 11.73
N CYS A 76 -7.08 3.96 11.21
CA CYS A 76 -6.63 2.92 10.29
C CYS A 76 -5.87 1.84 11.03
N TRP A 77 -6.03 0.62 10.56
CA TRP A 77 -5.19 -0.49 10.95
C TRP A 77 -4.20 -0.81 9.83
N PHE A 78 -3.02 -1.14 10.20
CA PHE A 78 -1.93 -1.36 9.27
C PHE A 78 -1.14 -2.61 9.62
N LEU A 79 -0.90 -3.43 8.60
CA LEU A 79 -0.07 -4.63 8.70
C LEU A 79 1.38 -4.23 8.46
N ASP A 80 2.25 -4.62 9.38
CA ASP A 80 3.69 -4.36 9.27
C ASP A 80 4.22 -4.93 7.94
N PRO A 81 4.95 -4.12 7.15
CA PRO A 81 5.49 -4.58 5.88
C PRO A 81 6.48 -5.74 6.00
N GLU A 82 7.14 -5.91 7.14
CA GLU A 82 8.05 -7.03 7.41
C GLU A 82 7.31 -8.28 7.91
N ASP A 83 5.99 -8.23 8.15
CA ASP A 83 5.21 -9.39 8.55
C ASP A 83 5.03 -10.35 7.37
N PRO A 84 5.21 -11.67 7.54
CA PRO A 84 5.02 -12.66 6.47
C PRO A 84 3.63 -12.62 5.82
N LEU A 85 2.60 -12.18 6.55
CA LEU A 85 1.25 -12.02 6.04
C LEU A 85 1.17 -10.92 4.98
N PHE A 86 2.03 -9.88 5.06
CA PHE A 86 2.07 -8.81 4.07
C PHE A 86 2.33 -9.36 2.68
N GLY A 87 3.38 -10.17 2.51
CA GLY A 87 3.69 -10.79 1.23
C GLY A 87 2.61 -11.74 0.72
N GLN A 88 1.94 -12.47 1.62
CA GLN A 88 0.83 -13.35 1.25
C GLN A 88 -0.36 -12.54 0.69
N ILE A 89 -0.72 -11.46 1.36
CA ILE A 89 -1.81 -10.57 0.91
C ILE A 89 -1.40 -9.87 -0.40
N GLN A 90 -0.17 -9.36 -0.50
CA GLN A 90 0.35 -8.73 -1.72
C GLN A 90 0.20 -9.65 -2.94
N LYS A 91 0.64 -10.91 -2.83
CA LYS A 91 0.52 -11.91 -3.90
C LYS A 91 -0.93 -12.22 -4.27
N ALA A 92 -1.78 -12.42 -3.26
CA ALA A 92 -3.20 -12.70 -3.49
C ALA A 92 -3.92 -11.51 -4.15
N PHE A 93 -3.62 -10.30 -3.68
CA PHE A 93 -4.16 -9.03 -4.21
C PHE A 93 -3.74 -8.83 -5.68
N GLN A 94 -2.45 -8.97 -5.99
CA GLN A 94 -1.94 -8.83 -7.35
C GLN A 94 -2.51 -9.89 -8.29
N LYS A 95 -2.58 -11.16 -7.87
CA LYS A 95 -3.18 -12.25 -8.64
C LYS A 95 -4.64 -11.94 -9.00
N LYS A 96 -5.43 -11.51 -8.04
CA LYS A 96 -6.85 -11.15 -8.24
C LYS A 96 -6.96 -9.97 -9.20
N LYS A 97 -6.20 -8.92 -8.97
CA LYS A 97 -6.22 -7.69 -9.77
C LYS A 97 -5.77 -7.94 -11.22
N LYS A 98 -4.69 -8.69 -11.43
CA LYS A 98 -4.21 -9.09 -12.75
C LYS A 98 -5.27 -9.86 -13.53
N LYS A 99 -6.01 -10.75 -12.85
CA LYS A 99 -7.14 -11.49 -13.47
C LYS A 99 -8.27 -10.56 -13.91
N LEU A 100 -8.60 -9.52 -13.12
CA LEU A 100 -9.72 -8.62 -13.39
C LEU A 100 -9.39 -7.54 -14.43
N TYR A 101 -8.19 -6.98 -14.35
CA TYR A 101 -7.83 -5.74 -15.04
C TYR A 101 -6.63 -5.86 -15.99
N GLY A 102 -5.97 -7.01 -16.01
CA GLY A 102 -4.67 -7.14 -16.67
C GLY A 102 -3.58 -6.41 -15.91
N THR A 103 -2.44 -6.18 -16.59
CA THR A 103 -1.33 -5.43 -16.01
C THR A 103 -0.62 -4.61 -17.07
N SER A 104 0.03 -3.54 -16.65
CA SER A 104 1.05 -2.78 -17.37
C SER A 104 2.39 -2.85 -16.63
N HIS A 105 2.48 -3.72 -15.63
CA HIS A 105 3.63 -3.93 -14.76
C HIS A 105 4.05 -2.74 -13.90
N ILE A 106 3.27 -1.65 -13.90
CA ILE A 106 3.53 -0.45 -13.08
C ILE A 106 2.52 -0.40 -11.95
N TYR A 107 3.01 -0.35 -10.72
CA TYR A 107 2.20 -0.43 -9.52
C TYR A 107 2.46 0.75 -8.60
N GLY A 108 1.41 1.53 -8.31
CA GLY A 108 1.45 2.56 -7.28
C GLY A 108 1.44 1.92 -5.89
N LEU A 109 2.47 2.21 -5.12
CA LEU A 109 2.64 1.69 -3.77
C LEU A 109 3.31 2.76 -2.93
N ASP A 110 2.64 3.15 -1.84
CA ASP A 110 3.06 4.24 -0.97
C ASP A 110 2.77 3.88 0.49
N ILE A 111 3.70 3.16 1.11
CA ILE A 111 3.51 2.53 2.41
C ILE A 111 3.50 3.56 3.54
N PHE A 112 4.33 4.59 3.42
CA PHE A 112 4.55 5.57 4.47
C PHE A 112 3.75 6.86 4.29
N ASN A 113 2.88 6.94 3.28
CA ASN A 113 2.12 8.16 3.04
C ASN A 113 1.12 8.41 4.16
N GLU A 114 1.35 9.46 4.92
CA GLU A 114 0.52 9.87 6.06
C GLU A 114 0.30 8.75 7.10
N VAL A 115 1.27 7.84 7.21
CA VAL A 115 1.28 6.74 8.18
C VAL A 115 2.55 6.81 9.00
N ASP A 116 2.42 7.05 10.29
CA ASP A 116 3.53 6.90 11.24
C ASP A 116 3.50 5.51 11.89
N PHE A 117 4.37 4.65 11.40
CA PHE A 117 4.52 3.30 11.94
C PHE A 117 5.12 3.24 13.33
N PHE A 118 5.80 4.29 13.71
CA PHE A 118 6.64 4.32 14.91
C PHE A 118 6.07 5.23 15.98
N GLU A 119 4.92 5.87 15.74
CA GLU A 119 4.24 6.70 16.72
C GLU A 119 4.03 5.92 18.03
N GLY A 120 4.49 6.50 19.14
CA GLY A 120 4.43 5.87 20.45
C GLY A 120 5.44 4.77 20.73
N ALA A 121 6.33 4.41 19.80
CA ALA A 121 7.44 3.52 20.07
C ALA A 121 8.56 4.25 20.84
N ALA A 122 9.17 3.57 21.78
CA ALA A 122 10.33 4.13 22.51
C ALA A 122 11.52 4.34 21.55
N GLY A 123 11.86 5.60 21.31
CA GLY A 123 12.94 6.02 20.41
C GLY A 123 12.48 6.22 18.96
N ASP A 124 13.16 7.11 18.27
CA ASP A 124 13.01 7.33 16.85
C ASP A 124 13.60 6.13 16.09
N LYS A 125 12.74 5.37 15.43
CA LYS A 125 13.16 4.17 14.68
C LYS A 125 13.35 4.43 13.20
N TRP A 126 13.22 5.67 12.78
CA TRP A 126 13.48 6.07 11.41
C TRP A 126 14.99 6.07 11.14
N ASP A 127 15.49 4.95 10.67
CA ASP A 127 16.91 4.80 10.31
C ASP A 127 17.09 4.20 8.91
N PRO A 128 18.23 4.48 8.24
CA PRO A 128 18.48 4.03 6.89
C PRO A 128 18.39 2.51 6.71
N LYS A 129 18.84 1.74 7.72
CA LYS A 129 18.87 0.27 7.63
C LYS A 129 17.45 -0.31 7.67
N MET A 130 16.60 0.24 8.52
CA MET A 130 15.20 -0.17 8.61
C MET A 130 14.47 0.17 7.31
N LEU A 131 14.63 1.40 6.79
CA LEU A 131 14.00 1.82 5.54
C LEU A 131 14.46 0.97 4.35
N ALA A 132 15.75 0.65 4.27
CA ALA A 132 16.28 -0.24 3.24
C ALA A 132 15.69 -1.66 3.33
N ARG A 133 15.54 -2.22 4.55
CA ARG A 133 14.94 -3.56 4.73
C ARG A 133 13.47 -3.57 4.28
N ILE A 134 12.68 -2.59 4.72
CA ILE A 134 11.26 -2.51 4.37
C ILE A 134 11.11 -2.34 2.86
N SER A 135 11.80 -1.38 2.26
CA SER A 135 11.75 -1.13 0.82
C SER A 135 12.10 -2.37 0.02
N LYS A 136 13.20 -3.03 0.37
CA LYS A 136 13.63 -4.28 -0.26
C LYS A 136 12.56 -5.36 -0.14
N HIS A 137 12.05 -5.63 1.05
CA HIS A 137 11.05 -6.67 1.30
C HIS A 137 9.76 -6.42 0.53
N VAL A 138 9.29 -5.19 0.54
CA VAL A 138 8.07 -4.82 -0.19
C VAL A 138 8.23 -5.00 -1.69
N TYR A 139 9.37 -4.58 -2.25
CA TYR A 139 9.66 -4.79 -3.66
C TYR A 139 9.79 -6.28 -4.01
N GLU A 140 10.46 -7.06 -3.18
CA GLU A 140 10.59 -8.51 -3.38
C GLU A 140 9.23 -9.20 -3.42
N THR A 141 8.32 -8.87 -2.50
CA THR A 141 6.96 -9.43 -2.50
C THR A 141 6.13 -9.00 -3.72
N LEU A 142 6.36 -7.80 -4.23
CA LEU A 142 5.73 -7.31 -5.45
C LEU A 142 6.29 -8.01 -6.69
N SER A 143 7.61 -8.15 -6.79
CA SER A 143 8.29 -8.81 -7.91
C SER A 143 8.06 -10.32 -7.95
N GLU A 144 7.86 -10.97 -6.80
CA GLU A 144 7.41 -12.38 -6.76
C GLU A 144 6.01 -12.57 -7.34
N ALA A 145 5.14 -11.57 -7.22
CA ALA A 145 3.80 -11.60 -7.83
C ALA A 145 3.83 -11.23 -9.32
N ASP A 146 4.76 -10.35 -9.71
CA ASP A 146 4.98 -9.92 -11.09
C ASP A 146 6.48 -9.63 -11.33
N PRO A 147 7.23 -10.55 -11.96
CA PRO A 147 8.67 -10.37 -12.19
C PRO A 147 9.07 -9.14 -13.03
N GLN A 148 8.12 -8.50 -13.70
CA GLN A 148 8.33 -7.29 -14.47
C GLN A 148 7.85 -6.03 -13.71
N ALA A 149 7.54 -6.16 -12.42
CA ALA A 149 6.99 -5.07 -11.64
C ALA A 149 7.94 -3.86 -11.59
N VAL A 150 7.37 -2.70 -11.84
CA VAL A 150 7.95 -1.41 -11.58
C VAL A 150 7.12 -0.75 -10.47
N TRP A 151 7.76 -0.36 -9.41
CA TRP A 151 7.13 0.35 -8.31
C TRP A 151 7.10 1.85 -8.59
N LEU A 152 5.93 2.43 -8.69
CA LEU A 152 5.76 3.87 -8.75
C LEU A 152 5.57 4.41 -7.34
N GLN A 153 6.59 5.08 -6.82
CA GLN A 153 6.57 5.75 -5.51
C GLN A 153 6.07 7.18 -5.67
N VAL A 154 5.10 7.58 -4.86
CA VAL A 154 4.68 8.98 -4.78
C VAL A 154 5.70 9.77 -3.96
N GLY A 155 6.25 10.83 -4.53
CA GLY A 155 7.31 11.64 -3.90
C GLY A 155 6.81 12.60 -2.82
N TRP A 156 5.51 12.69 -2.57
CA TRP A 156 4.94 13.66 -1.62
C TRP A 156 5.50 13.51 -0.21
N MET A 157 5.58 12.29 0.32
CA MET A 157 6.09 12.05 1.66
C MET A 157 7.56 12.48 1.80
N LEU A 158 8.38 12.26 0.75
CA LEU A 158 9.80 12.62 0.75
C LEU A 158 10.02 14.15 0.84
N TYR A 159 9.05 14.91 0.33
CA TYR A 159 9.06 16.36 0.39
C TYR A 159 8.42 16.90 1.66
N PHE A 160 7.29 16.33 2.07
CA PHE A 160 6.48 16.86 3.17
C PHE A 160 7.08 16.58 4.54
N ASP A 161 7.56 15.36 4.76
CA ASP A 161 8.09 14.92 6.07
C ASP A 161 9.63 14.87 6.10
N GLN A 162 10.24 16.03 5.88
CA GLN A 162 11.72 16.16 5.86
C GLN A 162 12.40 15.79 7.17
N LYS A 163 11.66 15.72 8.27
CA LYS A 163 12.17 15.27 9.56
C LYS A 163 12.60 13.79 9.50
N HIS A 164 11.78 12.97 8.89
CA HIS A 164 12.02 11.53 8.79
C HIS A 164 12.69 11.14 7.46
N TRP A 165 12.41 11.87 6.37
CA TRP A 165 12.98 11.65 5.05
C TRP A 165 14.20 12.53 4.81
N THR A 166 15.23 12.33 5.63
CA THR A 166 16.55 12.93 5.39
C THR A 166 17.15 12.40 4.08
N PRO A 167 18.12 13.11 3.45
CA PRO A 167 18.78 12.61 2.24
C PRO A 167 19.31 11.18 2.40
N GLU A 168 19.89 10.84 3.56
CA GLU A 168 20.40 9.51 3.87
C GLU A 168 19.29 8.45 3.91
N ASN A 169 18.15 8.77 4.53
CA ASN A 169 16.99 7.89 4.58
C ASN A 169 16.36 7.67 3.20
N VAL A 170 16.25 8.71 2.40
CA VAL A 170 15.76 8.64 1.02
C VAL A 170 16.67 7.75 0.16
N GLU A 171 17.99 7.99 0.23
CA GLU A 171 18.98 7.17 -0.48
C GLU A 171 18.86 5.70 -0.11
N ALA A 172 18.85 5.38 1.20
CA ALA A 172 18.74 4.01 1.68
C ALA A 172 17.44 3.33 1.24
N TYR A 173 16.33 4.04 1.28
CA TYR A 173 15.03 3.54 0.87
C TYR A 173 14.97 3.22 -0.62
N LEU A 174 15.43 4.14 -1.47
CA LEU A 174 15.33 3.98 -2.93
C LEU A 174 16.40 3.02 -3.49
N THR A 175 17.62 3.04 -2.95
CA THR A 175 18.72 2.19 -3.46
C THR A 175 18.64 0.73 -3.01
N ALA A 176 17.78 0.41 -2.05
CA ALA A 176 17.52 -0.98 -1.64
C ALA A 176 16.71 -1.77 -2.69
N VAL A 177 16.09 -1.07 -3.64
CA VAL A 177 15.38 -1.65 -4.77
C VAL A 177 16.32 -1.68 -5.99
N PRO A 178 16.30 -2.75 -6.81
CA PRO A 178 17.11 -2.79 -8.03
C PRO A 178 16.84 -1.61 -8.96
N GLN A 179 17.87 -1.16 -9.68
CA GLN A 179 17.74 -0.07 -10.65
C GLN A 179 16.65 -0.38 -11.68
N GLY A 180 15.70 0.53 -11.85
CA GLY A 180 14.53 0.37 -12.71
C GLY A 180 13.37 -0.40 -12.04
N GLY A 181 13.49 -0.78 -10.77
CA GLY A 181 12.41 -1.38 -9.98
C GLY A 181 11.53 -0.34 -9.29
N VAL A 182 12.06 0.88 -9.07
CA VAL A 182 11.34 2.01 -8.53
C VAL A 182 11.71 3.28 -9.28
#